data_9cc9b3e943edef4edc95a271f57e6720
#
_entry.id   9cc9b3e943edef4edc95a271f57e6720
#
_cell.length_a   1.000
_cell.length_b   1.000
_cell.length_c   1.000
_cell.angle_alpha   90.00
_cell.angle_beta   90.00
_cell.angle_gamma   90.00
#
_symmetry.space_group_name_H-M   'P 1'
#
loop_
_entity.id
_entity.type
_entity.pdbx_description
1 polymer ?
#
loop_
_entity_poly.entity_id
_entity_poly.type
_entity_poly.pdbx_seq_one_letter_code
_entity_poly.pdbx_strand_id
1 'polypeptide(L)'
;MSGQSLTDRITAAQHSVTGSAVSKTVCKATTHEVMGPKKKHLDYLIQCTNEMNVNIPQLADSLFERTTNSSWVVVFKSLITTHHLMVYGNERFIQYLASRNTLFNLSNFLDKSGLQGYDMSTFIRRYSRYLNEKAVSYRQVAFDFTKVKRGADGVMRTMSTEKLLKTVPIIQNQMDALLDFNVNSNELTNGVINAAFMLLFKDAIRLFAAYNEGIINLLEKYFDMKKNQCKEGLDIYKKFLTRMTRISEFLKVAEVNFSQPNFALYLKQFIKKKQLLCKTFCLCFFKM
;
A
#
# COMPACT_ATOMS: atom_id res chain seq x y z
N MET A 1 -1.84 -32.07 3.94
CA MET A 1 -1.32 -31.09 4.94
C MET A 1 0.16 -30.91 4.65
N SER A 2 0.56 -29.80 3.99
CA SER A 2 1.97 -29.49 3.84
C SER A 2 2.46 -28.94 5.18
N GLY A 3 3.24 -29.73 5.90
CA GLY A 3 3.90 -29.29 7.12
C GLY A 3 4.93 -28.20 6.81
N GLN A 4 5.27 -27.37 7.79
CA GLN A 4 6.39 -26.43 7.70
C GLN A 4 7.65 -27.16 7.22
N SER A 5 8.38 -26.59 6.27
CA SER A 5 9.62 -27.18 5.77
C SER A 5 10.63 -27.34 6.94
N LEU A 6 11.50 -28.36 6.84
CA LEU A 6 12.58 -28.56 7.81
C LEU A 6 13.44 -27.29 7.95
N THR A 7 13.70 -26.59 6.85
CA THR A 7 14.43 -25.34 6.83
C THR A 7 13.75 -24.25 7.68
N ASP A 8 12.42 -24.08 7.57
CA ASP A 8 11.68 -23.13 8.39
C ASP A 8 11.75 -23.44 9.89
N ARG A 9 11.72 -24.73 10.22
CA ARG A 9 11.82 -25.20 11.62
C ARG A 9 13.22 -24.96 12.20
N ILE A 10 14.27 -25.23 11.42
CA ILE A 10 15.67 -25.00 11.82
C ILE A 10 15.92 -23.50 12.01
N THR A 11 15.51 -22.65 11.06
CA THR A 11 15.68 -21.20 11.16
C THR A 11 14.95 -20.62 12.38
N ALA A 12 13.72 -21.08 12.64
CA ALA A 12 12.97 -20.65 13.81
C ALA A 12 13.61 -21.14 15.13
N ALA A 13 14.26 -22.31 15.13
CA ALA A 13 14.97 -22.85 16.27
C ALA A 13 16.27 -22.07 16.54
N GLN A 14 17.03 -21.70 15.51
CA GLN A 14 18.24 -20.87 15.64
C GLN A 14 17.91 -19.53 16.31
N HIS A 15 16.83 -18.84 15.90
CA HIS A 15 16.39 -17.62 16.56
C HIS A 15 15.85 -17.82 17.99
N SER A 16 15.43 -19.05 18.34
CA SER A 16 15.09 -19.37 19.73
C SER A 16 16.32 -19.43 20.63
N VAL A 17 17.45 -19.92 20.10
CA VAL A 17 18.71 -20.02 20.83
C VAL A 17 19.34 -18.62 21.01
N THR A 18 19.22 -17.74 20.02
CA THR A 18 19.71 -16.35 20.08
C THR A 18 18.81 -15.41 20.90
N GLY A 19 17.69 -15.90 21.45
CA GLY A 19 16.81 -15.15 22.35
C GLY A 19 15.91 -14.11 21.71
N SER A 20 15.90 -13.95 20.36
CA SER A 20 15.05 -12.96 19.68
C SER A 20 13.67 -13.52 19.35
N ALA A 21 12.67 -13.25 20.21
CA ALA A 21 11.28 -13.60 19.98
C ALA A 21 10.70 -12.91 18.73
N VAL A 22 11.15 -11.70 18.43
CA VAL A 22 10.76 -10.92 17.25
C VAL A 22 11.25 -11.59 15.96
N SER A 23 12.55 -11.87 15.84
CA SER A 23 13.13 -12.52 14.65
C SER A 23 12.54 -13.92 14.43
N LYS A 24 12.32 -14.69 15.50
CA LYS A 24 11.60 -15.98 15.43
C LYS A 24 10.20 -15.83 14.86
N THR A 25 9.47 -14.78 15.26
CA THR A 25 8.10 -14.56 14.78
C THR A 25 8.10 -14.07 13.34
N VAL A 26 9.06 -13.24 12.93
CA VAL A 26 9.27 -12.88 11.52
C VAL A 26 9.48 -14.13 10.66
N CYS A 27 10.35 -15.06 11.07
CA CYS A 27 10.55 -16.33 10.36
C CYS A 27 9.26 -17.15 10.25
N LYS A 28 8.48 -17.20 11.33
CA LYS A 28 7.19 -17.92 11.34
C LYS A 28 6.12 -17.25 10.47
N ALA A 29 6.14 -15.94 10.32
CA ALA A 29 5.27 -15.20 9.41
C ALA A 29 5.66 -15.39 7.94
N THR A 30 6.94 -15.67 7.66
CA THR A 30 7.54 -15.73 6.32
C THR A 30 8.04 -17.13 5.94
N THR A 31 7.28 -18.18 6.31
CA THR A 31 7.60 -19.57 5.98
C THR A 31 7.41 -19.86 4.48
N HIS A 32 7.96 -20.99 3.99
CA HIS A 32 7.83 -21.47 2.61
C HIS A 32 6.43 -22.04 2.27
N GLU A 33 5.50 -22.10 3.22
CA GLU A 33 4.10 -22.49 2.94
C GLU A 33 3.46 -21.48 1.98
N VAL A 34 2.85 -21.97 0.89
CA VAL A 34 2.15 -21.15 -0.13
C VAL A 34 0.78 -20.68 0.39
N MET A 35 0.81 -19.99 1.50
CA MET A 35 -0.32 -19.38 2.22
C MET A 35 0.12 -18.01 2.71
N GLY A 36 -0.82 -17.08 2.85
CA GLY A 36 -0.53 -15.78 3.45
C GLY A 36 0.07 -15.90 4.86
N PRO A 37 0.74 -14.84 5.36
CA PRO A 37 1.25 -14.82 6.73
C PRO A 37 0.13 -15.11 7.73
N LYS A 38 0.38 -16.01 8.70
CA LYS A 38 -0.63 -16.42 9.69
C LYS A 38 -0.95 -15.24 10.64
N LYS A 39 -2.24 -14.98 10.82
CA LYS A 39 -2.76 -13.84 11.61
C LYS A 39 -2.10 -13.74 12.99
N LYS A 40 -1.95 -14.84 13.73
CA LYS A 40 -1.33 -14.84 15.06
C LYS A 40 0.10 -14.25 15.10
N HIS A 41 0.87 -14.42 14.02
CA HIS A 41 2.23 -13.87 13.94
C HIS A 41 2.21 -12.40 13.56
N LEU A 42 1.28 -11.99 12.69
CA LEU A 42 1.06 -10.57 12.36
C LEU A 42 0.58 -9.80 13.59
N ASP A 43 -0.39 -10.32 14.33
CA ASP A 43 -0.91 -9.68 15.57
C ASP A 43 0.21 -9.51 16.61
N TYR A 44 1.06 -10.52 16.81
CA TYR A 44 2.21 -10.43 17.70
C TYR A 44 3.21 -9.34 17.25
N LEU A 45 3.54 -9.28 15.95
CA LEU A 45 4.45 -8.27 15.42
C LEU A 45 3.86 -6.85 15.52
N ILE A 46 2.53 -6.69 15.34
CA ILE A 46 1.84 -5.41 15.58
C ILE A 46 2.02 -5.00 17.05
N GLN A 47 1.78 -5.92 17.98
CA GLN A 47 1.96 -5.66 19.41
C GLN A 47 3.41 -5.23 19.70
N CYS A 48 4.40 -5.93 19.13
CA CYS A 48 5.81 -5.56 19.27
C CYS A 48 6.09 -4.13 18.81
N THR A 49 5.43 -3.62 17.76
CA THR A 49 5.64 -2.23 17.33
C THR A 49 5.13 -1.20 18.33
N ASN A 50 4.24 -1.57 19.25
CA ASN A 50 3.67 -0.69 20.28
C ASN A 50 4.42 -0.78 21.60
N GLU A 51 5.27 -1.79 21.81
CA GLU A 51 6.06 -1.95 23.03
C GLU A 51 7.26 -1.00 23.03
N MET A 52 7.52 -0.36 24.19
CA MET A 52 8.59 0.63 24.34
C MET A 52 10.00 0.01 24.24
N ASN A 53 10.15 -1.24 24.65
CA ASN A 53 11.41 -1.98 24.72
C ASN A 53 11.76 -2.73 23.42
N VAL A 54 10.91 -2.71 22.42
CA VAL A 54 11.19 -3.34 21.12
C VAL A 54 11.99 -2.40 20.22
N ASN A 55 13.09 -2.92 19.70
CA ASN A 55 13.94 -2.23 18.75
C ASN A 55 13.31 -2.29 17.34
N ILE A 56 12.68 -1.19 16.91
CA ILE A 56 12.07 -1.07 15.58
C ILE A 56 13.08 -1.32 14.44
N PRO A 57 14.30 -0.76 14.45
CA PRO A 57 15.35 -1.11 13.48
C PRO A 57 15.57 -2.62 13.37
N GLN A 58 15.73 -3.33 14.47
CA GLN A 58 15.95 -4.77 14.47
C GLN A 58 14.80 -5.57 13.89
N LEU A 59 13.54 -5.16 14.17
CA LEU A 59 12.36 -5.75 13.55
C LEU A 59 12.37 -5.56 12.03
N ALA A 60 12.67 -4.35 11.57
CA ALA A 60 12.74 -4.04 10.14
C ALA A 60 13.89 -4.79 9.46
N ASP A 61 15.08 -4.85 10.08
CA ASP A 61 16.24 -5.58 9.55
C ASP A 61 15.96 -7.08 9.42
N SER A 62 15.25 -7.69 10.40
CA SER A 62 14.81 -9.07 10.29
C SER A 62 13.86 -9.30 9.09
N LEU A 63 12.99 -8.34 8.77
CA LEU A 63 12.14 -8.40 7.57
C LEU A 63 12.95 -8.21 6.29
N PHE A 64 13.92 -7.28 6.26
CA PHE A 64 14.78 -7.07 5.09
C PHE A 64 15.65 -8.30 4.82
N GLU A 65 16.19 -8.94 5.84
CA GLU A 65 16.93 -10.20 5.72
C GLU A 65 16.09 -11.27 5.00
N ARG A 66 14.81 -11.39 5.32
CA ARG A 66 13.92 -12.36 4.64
C ARG A 66 13.73 -12.04 3.15
N THR A 67 13.93 -10.80 2.71
CA THR A 67 13.83 -10.43 1.29
C THR A 67 15.07 -10.81 0.47
N THR A 68 16.16 -11.26 1.11
CA THR A 68 17.34 -11.78 0.42
C THR A 68 17.21 -13.27 0.07
N ASN A 69 16.12 -13.93 0.47
CA ASN A 69 15.87 -15.33 0.18
C ASN A 69 15.62 -15.55 -1.32
N SER A 70 16.02 -16.71 -1.84
CA SER A 70 15.78 -17.09 -3.25
C SER A 70 14.33 -17.48 -3.52
N SER A 71 13.58 -17.93 -2.50
CA SER A 71 12.19 -18.37 -2.64
C SER A 71 11.23 -17.17 -2.71
N TRP A 72 10.44 -17.11 -3.79
CA TRP A 72 9.40 -16.11 -3.98
C TRP A 72 8.39 -16.06 -2.81
N VAL A 73 8.07 -17.20 -2.21
CA VAL A 73 7.11 -17.29 -1.10
C VAL A 73 7.60 -16.52 0.10
N VAL A 74 8.87 -16.73 0.50
CA VAL A 74 9.49 -16.08 1.65
C VAL A 74 9.59 -14.57 1.43
N VAL A 75 10.10 -14.17 0.27
CA VAL A 75 10.28 -12.77 -0.11
C VAL A 75 8.92 -12.06 -0.15
N PHE A 76 7.93 -12.61 -0.83
CA PHE A 76 6.62 -11.99 -0.93
C PHE A 76 5.93 -11.88 0.44
N LYS A 77 6.02 -12.92 1.28
CA LYS A 77 5.47 -12.87 2.64
C LYS A 77 6.18 -11.86 3.53
N SER A 78 7.48 -11.63 3.33
CA SER A 78 8.19 -10.54 4.04
C SER A 78 7.65 -9.17 3.65
N LEU A 79 7.45 -8.92 2.35
CA LEU A 79 6.83 -7.69 1.86
C LEU A 79 5.41 -7.50 2.40
N ILE A 80 4.59 -8.56 2.40
CA ILE A 80 3.23 -8.55 2.94
C ILE A 80 3.23 -8.24 4.44
N THR A 81 4.14 -8.85 5.20
CA THR A 81 4.28 -8.60 6.64
C THR A 81 4.70 -7.16 6.90
N THR A 82 5.67 -6.63 6.15
CA THR A 82 6.08 -5.23 6.23
C THR A 82 4.91 -4.28 5.92
N HIS A 83 4.16 -4.53 4.84
CA HIS A 83 2.97 -3.73 4.51
C HIS A 83 1.93 -3.78 5.63
N HIS A 84 1.68 -4.94 6.18
CA HIS A 84 0.74 -5.12 7.29
C HIS A 84 1.14 -4.28 8.51
N LEU A 85 2.43 -4.24 8.84
CA LEU A 85 2.95 -3.40 9.92
C LEU A 85 2.90 -1.91 9.59
N MET A 86 3.11 -1.50 8.33
CA MET A 86 2.89 -0.11 7.91
C MET A 86 1.44 0.33 8.11
N VAL A 87 0.47 -0.57 7.87
CA VAL A 87 -0.97 -0.27 7.98
C VAL A 87 -1.45 -0.30 9.43
N TYR A 88 -1.10 -1.34 10.19
CA TYR A 88 -1.70 -1.64 11.49
C TYR A 88 -0.74 -1.44 12.67
N GLY A 89 0.57 -1.39 12.42
CA GLY A 89 1.59 -1.19 13.44
C GLY A 89 1.66 0.26 13.93
N ASN A 90 2.49 0.48 14.95
CA ASN A 90 2.78 1.80 15.47
C ASN A 90 3.43 2.68 14.40
N GLU A 91 3.13 3.97 14.44
CA GLU A 91 3.64 4.96 13.48
C GLU A 91 5.17 5.02 13.45
N ARG A 92 5.85 4.73 14.57
CA ARG A 92 7.31 4.63 14.63
C ARG A 92 7.90 3.66 13.59
N PHE A 93 7.14 2.63 13.20
CA PHE A 93 7.61 1.67 12.19
C PHE A 93 7.68 2.31 10.80
N ILE A 94 6.62 2.97 10.34
CA ILE A 94 6.65 3.66 9.03
C ILE A 94 7.62 4.86 9.05
N GLN A 95 7.74 5.57 10.17
CA GLN A 95 8.73 6.64 10.35
C GLN A 95 10.16 6.12 10.15
N TYR A 96 10.49 4.99 10.77
CA TYR A 96 11.79 4.34 10.58
C TYR A 96 12.01 3.93 9.12
N LEU A 97 11.03 3.30 8.48
CA LEU A 97 11.15 2.94 7.07
C LEU A 97 11.35 4.17 6.18
N ALA A 98 10.61 5.24 6.42
CA ALA A 98 10.71 6.50 5.68
C ALA A 98 12.05 7.22 5.89
N SER A 99 12.75 7.00 7.00
CA SER A 99 14.09 7.57 7.24
C SER A 99 15.19 6.92 6.40
N ARG A 100 14.95 5.73 5.83
CA ARG A 100 15.93 5.02 5.00
C ARG A 100 15.88 5.50 3.55
N ASN A 101 17.02 5.67 2.92
CA ASN A 101 17.09 6.10 1.52
C ASN A 101 16.56 5.03 0.55
N THR A 102 16.80 3.76 0.86
CA THR A 102 16.33 2.61 0.08
C THR A 102 15.77 1.55 1.02
N LEU A 103 14.54 1.09 0.77
CA LEU A 103 13.92 0.02 1.54
C LEU A 103 14.18 -1.33 0.88
N PHE A 104 13.61 -1.55 -0.30
CA PHE A 104 13.69 -2.81 -1.02
C PHE A 104 14.36 -2.60 -2.38
N ASN A 105 15.45 -3.34 -2.61
CA ASN A 105 16.11 -3.39 -3.91
C ASN A 105 15.79 -4.73 -4.58
N LEU A 106 14.53 -4.89 -5.00
CA LEU A 106 14.00 -6.11 -5.60
C LEU A 106 13.67 -5.96 -7.10
N SER A 107 14.15 -4.91 -7.75
CA SER A 107 13.88 -4.64 -9.18
C SER A 107 14.27 -5.81 -10.10
N ASN A 108 15.28 -6.57 -9.72
CA ASN A 108 15.81 -7.72 -10.48
C ASN A 108 15.47 -9.07 -9.83
N PHE A 109 14.56 -9.10 -8.82
CA PHE A 109 14.21 -10.35 -8.18
C PHE A 109 13.61 -11.33 -9.19
N LEU A 110 14.10 -12.57 -9.17
CA LEU A 110 13.65 -13.64 -10.04
C LEU A 110 13.85 -15.00 -9.36
N ASP A 111 12.74 -15.69 -9.08
CA ASP A 111 12.75 -17.09 -8.64
C ASP A 111 12.59 -17.99 -9.87
N LYS A 112 13.61 -18.82 -10.13
CA LYS A 112 13.67 -19.76 -11.27
C LYS A 112 13.22 -21.16 -10.92
N SER A 113 12.67 -21.41 -9.74
CA SER A 113 12.31 -22.76 -9.26
C SER A 113 11.09 -23.37 -9.95
N GLY A 114 10.45 -22.63 -10.85
CA GLY A 114 9.31 -23.11 -11.63
C GLY A 114 8.44 -21.98 -12.17
N LEU A 115 7.41 -22.31 -12.92
CA LEU A 115 6.50 -21.35 -13.56
C LEU A 115 5.89 -20.38 -12.55
N GLN A 116 5.41 -20.88 -11.42
CA GLN A 116 4.82 -20.04 -10.36
C GLN A 116 5.85 -19.06 -9.77
N GLY A 117 7.12 -19.45 -9.61
CA GLY A 117 8.21 -18.58 -9.18
C GLY A 117 8.41 -17.42 -10.15
N TYR A 118 8.40 -17.69 -11.43
CA TYR A 118 8.49 -16.68 -12.50
C TYR A 118 7.35 -15.68 -12.44
N ASP A 119 6.10 -16.16 -12.39
CA ASP A 119 4.92 -15.30 -12.35
C ASP A 119 4.91 -14.42 -11.10
N MET A 120 5.14 -15.01 -9.93
CA MET A 120 5.13 -14.29 -8.65
C MET A 120 6.30 -13.30 -8.53
N SER A 121 7.42 -13.52 -9.20
CA SER A 121 8.55 -12.57 -9.23
C SER A 121 8.15 -11.23 -9.82
N THR A 122 7.28 -11.21 -10.83
CA THR A 122 6.74 -9.96 -11.39
C THR A 122 5.94 -9.17 -10.35
N PHE A 123 5.08 -9.85 -9.60
CA PHE A 123 4.28 -9.21 -8.53
C PHE A 123 5.14 -8.76 -7.36
N ILE A 124 6.21 -9.48 -7.01
CA ILE A 124 7.17 -9.07 -5.98
C ILE A 124 7.85 -7.76 -6.36
N ARG A 125 8.33 -7.63 -7.61
CA ARG A 125 8.96 -6.40 -8.11
C ARG A 125 7.99 -5.21 -8.04
N ARG A 126 6.75 -5.39 -8.48
CA ARG A 126 5.71 -4.35 -8.46
C ARG A 126 5.27 -3.99 -7.04
N TYR A 127 5.11 -4.99 -6.18
CA TYR A 127 4.70 -4.78 -4.79
C TYR A 127 5.77 -4.06 -3.96
N SER A 128 7.03 -4.45 -4.12
CA SER A 128 8.15 -3.77 -3.46
C SER A 128 8.28 -2.30 -3.88
N ARG A 129 8.02 -2.01 -5.17
CA ARG A 129 7.98 -0.64 -5.69
C ARG A 129 6.88 0.18 -5.01
N TYR A 130 5.69 -0.39 -4.82
CA TYR A 130 4.63 0.28 -4.09
C TYR A 130 5.01 0.58 -2.63
N LEU A 131 5.60 -0.37 -1.92
CA LEU A 131 6.04 -0.16 -0.53
C LEU A 131 7.13 0.92 -0.42
N ASN A 132 8.07 0.94 -1.37
CA ASN A 132 9.07 2.01 -1.48
C ASN A 132 8.39 3.37 -1.66
N GLU A 133 7.44 3.48 -2.58
CA GLU A 133 6.71 4.73 -2.84
C GLU A 133 5.86 5.17 -1.64
N LYS A 134 5.23 4.24 -0.93
CA LYS A 134 4.49 4.54 0.31
C LYS A 134 5.38 5.16 1.38
N ALA A 135 6.60 4.66 1.55
CA ALA A 135 7.57 5.21 2.49
C ALA A 135 8.13 6.57 2.03
N VAL A 136 8.39 6.73 0.73
CA VAL A 136 8.81 8.01 0.13
C VAL A 136 7.73 9.06 0.31
N SER A 137 6.47 8.72 0.04
CA SER A 137 5.32 9.61 0.24
C SER A 137 5.22 10.07 1.69
N TYR A 138 5.34 9.14 2.65
CA TYR A 138 5.35 9.49 4.08
C TYR A 138 6.50 10.47 4.41
N ARG A 139 7.71 10.24 3.90
CA ARG A 139 8.86 11.12 4.12
C ARG A 139 8.63 12.54 3.59
N GLN A 140 7.93 12.67 2.45
CA GLN A 140 7.69 13.97 1.81
C GLN A 140 6.62 14.80 2.52
N VAL A 141 5.57 14.16 3.07
CA VAL A 141 4.43 14.87 3.65
C VAL A 141 4.34 14.75 5.17
N ALA A 142 5.13 13.87 5.79
CA ALA A 142 5.16 13.57 7.24
C ALA A 142 3.85 12.99 7.80
N PHE A 143 3.03 12.35 6.96
CA PHE A 143 1.85 11.57 7.38
C PHE A 143 1.51 10.48 6.37
N ASP A 144 0.73 9.48 6.79
CA ASP A 144 0.23 8.42 5.91
C ASP A 144 -1.16 8.80 5.37
N PHE A 145 -1.28 8.97 4.04
CA PHE A 145 -2.54 9.27 3.37
C PHE A 145 -3.65 8.26 3.66
N THR A 146 -3.29 7.01 4.01
CA THR A 146 -4.27 5.96 4.33
C THR A 146 -4.80 6.05 5.75
N LYS A 147 -4.21 6.89 6.62
CA LYS A 147 -4.54 7.04 8.04
C LYS A 147 -5.05 8.43 8.42
N VAL A 148 -5.04 9.39 7.51
CA VAL A 148 -5.44 10.78 7.80
C VAL A 148 -6.92 10.90 8.18
N LYS A 149 -7.21 11.88 9.06
CA LYS A 149 -8.59 12.29 9.36
C LYS A 149 -9.26 12.77 8.07
N ARG A 150 -10.47 12.31 7.83
CA ARG A 150 -11.30 12.63 6.67
C ARG A 150 -12.49 13.50 7.07
N GLY A 151 -13.15 14.11 6.07
CA GLY A 151 -14.30 14.98 6.25
C GLY A 151 -13.93 16.46 6.16
N ALA A 152 -14.87 17.34 6.53
CA ALA A 152 -14.71 18.79 6.41
C ALA A 152 -13.45 19.32 7.12
N ASP A 153 -13.14 18.78 8.31
CA ASP A 153 -11.95 19.11 9.10
C ASP A 153 -10.75 18.20 8.79
N GLY A 154 -10.81 17.42 7.71
CA GLY A 154 -9.75 16.51 7.31
C GLY A 154 -8.53 17.25 6.74
N VAL A 155 -7.34 16.63 6.88
CA VAL A 155 -6.07 17.21 6.44
C VAL A 155 -6.12 17.69 4.98
N MET A 156 -6.67 16.86 4.07
CA MET A 156 -6.74 17.19 2.65
C MET A 156 -7.78 18.29 2.33
N ARG A 157 -8.82 18.45 3.16
CA ARG A 157 -9.87 19.48 2.99
C ARG A 157 -9.44 20.84 3.52
N THR A 158 -8.60 20.88 4.54
CA THR A 158 -8.18 22.13 5.22
C THR A 158 -6.86 22.70 4.70
N MET A 159 -6.18 21.96 3.82
CA MET A 159 -4.86 22.31 3.30
C MET A 159 -4.91 23.59 2.45
N SER A 160 -3.91 24.47 2.60
CA SER A 160 -3.77 25.67 1.76
C SER A 160 -3.50 25.33 0.30
N THR A 161 -3.80 26.24 -0.62
CA THR A 161 -3.60 26.03 -2.07
C THR A 161 -2.17 25.64 -2.40
N GLU A 162 -1.17 26.34 -1.86
CA GLU A 162 0.24 26.07 -2.15
C GLU A 162 0.68 24.70 -1.67
N LYS A 163 0.26 24.30 -0.46
CA LYS A 163 0.55 22.99 0.10
C LYS A 163 -0.19 21.89 -0.67
N LEU A 164 -1.44 22.15 -1.08
CA LEU A 164 -2.27 21.23 -1.83
C LEU A 164 -1.67 20.89 -3.20
N LEU A 165 -1.21 21.91 -3.96
CA LEU A 165 -0.55 21.73 -5.26
C LEU A 165 0.73 20.89 -5.15
N LYS A 166 1.47 20.97 -4.04
CA LYS A 166 2.64 20.12 -3.77
C LYS A 166 2.27 18.72 -3.30
N THR A 167 1.21 18.58 -2.52
CA THR A 167 0.84 17.31 -1.87
C THR A 167 0.06 16.38 -2.80
N VAL A 168 -0.83 16.93 -3.65
CA VAL A 168 -1.64 16.08 -4.54
C VAL A 168 -0.80 15.28 -5.55
N PRO A 169 0.27 15.80 -6.16
CA PRO A 169 1.17 14.99 -6.99
C PRO A 169 1.80 13.81 -6.24
N ILE A 170 2.08 13.95 -4.95
CA ILE A 170 2.67 12.85 -4.15
C ILE A 170 1.67 11.70 -3.99
N ILE A 171 0.41 12.00 -3.66
CA ILE A 171 -0.62 10.94 -3.58
C ILE A 171 -0.90 10.34 -4.97
N GLN A 172 -0.75 11.11 -6.06
CA GLN A 172 -0.84 10.60 -7.43
C GLN A 172 0.24 9.55 -7.71
N ASN A 173 1.49 9.83 -7.34
CA ASN A 173 2.60 8.88 -7.50
C ASN A 173 2.39 7.60 -6.69
N GLN A 174 1.94 7.72 -5.44
CA GLN A 174 1.64 6.56 -4.61
C GLN A 174 0.48 5.73 -5.18
N MET A 175 -0.56 6.38 -5.72
CA MET A 175 -1.66 5.70 -6.39
C MET A 175 -1.21 4.98 -7.67
N ASP A 176 -0.36 5.61 -8.47
CA ASP A 176 0.19 4.99 -9.68
C ASP A 176 1.01 3.75 -9.35
N ALA A 177 1.89 3.82 -8.35
CA ALA A 177 2.69 2.68 -7.91
C ALA A 177 1.80 1.52 -7.40
N LEU A 178 0.69 1.82 -6.73
CA LEU A 178 -0.30 0.83 -6.31
C LEU A 178 -0.98 0.17 -7.51
N LEU A 179 -1.45 0.97 -8.46
CA LEU A 179 -2.17 0.48 -9.65
C LEU A 179 -1.25 -0.28 -10.61
N ASP A 180 0.05 -0.01 -10.59
CA ASP A 180 1.07 -0.74 -11.35
C ASP A 180 1.27 -2.19 -10.88
N PHE A 181 0.67 -2.59 -9.75
CA PHE A 181 0.57 -4.00 -9.36
C PHE A 181 -0.14 -4.82 -10.45
N ASN A 182 -1.13 -4.24 -11.11
CA ASN A 182 -1.76 -4.66 -12.36
C ASN A 182 -1.99 -6.18 -12.43
N VAL A 183 -2.79 -6.70 -11.50
CA VAL A 183 -3.19 -8.11 -11.42
C VAL A 183 -4.56 -8.32 -12.05
N ASN A 184 -4.72 -9.40 -12.80
CA ASN A 184 -5.99 -9.85 -13.33
C ASN A 184 -6.64 -10.89 -12.39
N SER A 185 -7.94 -11.10 -12.54
CA SER A 185 -8.70 -12.02 -11.69
C SER A 185 -8.18 -13.46 -11.71
N ASN A 186 -7.67 -13.93 -12.85
CA ASN A 186 -7.11 -15.27 -13.02
C ASN A 186 -5.68 -15.44 -12.48
N GLU A 187 -5.02 -14.36 -12.09
CA GLU A 187 -3.67 -14.39 -11.50
C GLU A 187 -3.68 -14.48 -9.97
N LEU A 188 -4.85 -14.28 -9.34
CA LEU A 188 -5.05 -14.44 -7.89
C LEU A 188 -5.18 -15.93 -7.50
N THR A 189 -4.15 -16.72 -7.80
CA THR A 189 -4.16 -18.19 -7.79
C THR A 189 -3.79 -18.83 -6.46
N ASN A 190 -3.24 -18.08 -5.50
CA ASN A 190 -2.76 -18.62 -4.23
C ASN A 190 -2.94 -17.66 -3.07
N GLY A 191 -2.84 -18.18 -1.83
CA GLY A 191 -3.07 -17.39 -0.62
C GLY A 191 -2.05 -16.28 -0.37
N VAL A 192 -0.87 -16.32 -0.98
CA VAL A 192 0.16 -15.28 -0.81
C VAL A 192 -0.22 -14.04 -1.62
N ILE A 193 -0.49 -14.19 -2.92
CA ILE A 193 -0.89 -13.05 -3.77
C ILE A 193 -2.24 -12.48 -3.33
N ASN A 194 -3.17 -13.33 -2.87
CA ASN A 194 -4.46 -12.89 -2.32
C ASN A 194 -4.26 -12.01 -1.08
N ALA A 195 -3.35 -12.38 -0.17
CA ALA A 195 -3.03 -11.57 1.01
C ALA A 195 -2.42 -10.21 0.62
N ALA A 196 -1.52 -10.18 -0.37
CA ALA A 196 -0.95 -8.94 -0.90
C ALA A 196 -2.02 -8.04 -1.52
N PHE A 197 -2.85 -8.61 -2.40
CA PHE A 197 -3.93 -7.88 -3.07
C PHE A 197 -4.92 -7.27 -2.08
N MET A 198 -5.30 -8.00 -1.02
CA MET A 198 -6.21 -7.49 0.01
C MET A 198 -5.65 -6.27 0.77
N LEU A 199 -4.35 -6.21 1.01
CA LEU A 199 -3.71 -5.02 1.61
C LEU A 199 -3.69 -3.86 0.62
N LEU A 200 -3.33 -4.11 -0.64
CA LEU A 200 -3.39 -3.08 -1.70
C LEU A 200 -4.81 -2.54 -1.89
N PHE A 201 -5.82 -3.40 -1.87
CA PHE A 201 -7.22 -3.00 -1.97
C PHE A 201 -7.63 -2.06 -0.83
N LYS A 202 -7.26 -2.38 0.41
CA LYS A 202 -7.55 -1.52 1.57
C LYS A 202 -6.85 -0.16 1.45
N ASP A 203 -5.60 -0.15 0.99
CA ASP A 203 -4.87 1.09 0.75
C ASP A 203 -5.48 1.88 -0.40
N ALA A 204 -5.87 1.24 -1.51
CA ALA A 204 -6.49 1.88 -2.66
C ALA A 204 -7.74 2.67 -2.28
N ILE A 205 -8.64 2.07 -1.47
CA ILE A 205 -9.86 2.74 -0.99
C ILE A 205 -9.52 3.97 -0.15
N ARG A 206 -8.55 3.86 0.75
CA ARG A 206 -8.17 4.93 1.67
C ARG A 206 -7.43 6.07 0.95
N LEU A 207 -6.48 5.72 0.07
CA LEU A 207 -5.78 6.67 -0.80
C LEU A 207 -6.76 7.41 -1.69
N PHE A 208 -7.70 6.69 -2.32
CA PHE A 208 -8.72 7.28 -3.16
C PHE A 208 -9.59 8.27 -2.37
N ALA A 209 -9.97 7.94 -1.14
CA ALA A 209 -10.75 8.85 -0.30
C ALA A 209 -9.98 10.14 0.02
N ALA A 210 -8.70 10.05 0.39
CA ALA A 210 -7.83 11.21 0.63
C ALA A 210 -7.60 12.02 -0.65
N TYR A 211 -7.35 11.34 -1.77
CA TYR A 211 -7.18 11.98 -3.07
C TYR A 211 -8.43 12.77 -3.50
N ASN A 212 -9.62 12.18 -3.36
CA ASN A 212 -10.89 12.87 -3.63
C ASN A 212 -11.05 14.15 -2.80
N GLU A 213 -10.75 14.08 -1.49
CA GLU A 213 -10.83 15.25 -0.62
C GLU A 213 -9.85 16.35 -1.05
N GLY A 214 -8.66 15.97 -1.49
CA GLY A 214 -7.69 16.92 -2.07
C GLY A 214 -8.21 17.56 -3.36
N ILE A 215 -8.82 16.79 -4.25
CA ILE A 215 -9.42 17.32 -5.49
C ILE A 215 -10.60 18.23 -5.21
N ILE A 216 -11.48 17.87 -4.27
CA ILE A 216 -12.60 18.74 -3.89
C ILE A 216 -12.07 20.09 -3.36
N ASN A 217 -11.10 20.08 -2.46
CA ASN A 217 -10.47 21.29 -1.94
C ASN A 217 -9.82 22.11 -3.06
N LEU A 218 -9.14 21.45 -4.01
CA LEU A 218 -8.55 22.10 -5.18
C LEU A 218 -9.60 22.84 -6.04
N LEU A 219 -10.73 22.17 -6.30
CA LEU A 219 -11.81 22.75 -7.12
C LEU A 219 -12.53 23.89 -6.41
N GLU A 220 -12.75 23.81 -5.09
CA GLU A 220 -13.36 24.87 -4.28
C GLU A 220 -12.51 26.15 -4.31
N LYS A 221 -11.19 26.01 -4.33
CA LYS A 221 -10.25 27.15 -4.34
C LYS A 221 -9.84 27.62 -5.73
N TYR A 222 -10.28 26.93 -6.80
CA TYR A 222 -9.76 27.11 -8.15
C TYR A 222 -9.88 28.57 -8.66
N PHE A 223 -11.00 29.23 -8.38
CA PHE A 223 -11.27 30.59 -8.84
C PHE A 223 -10.48 31.67 -8.10
N ASP A 224 -9.99 31.35 -6.90
CA ASP A 224 -9.17 32.27 -6.09
C ASP A 224 -7.67 32.09 -6.37
N MET A 225 -7.32 31.17 -7.29
CA MET A 225 -5.93 30.87 -7.64
C MET A 225 -5.34 31.86 -8.64
N LYS A 226 -4.02 32.07 -8.55
CA LYS A 226 -3.26 32.78 -9.57
C LYS A 226 -3.22 31.98 -10.87
N LYS A 227 -3.07 32.63 -12.03
CA LYS A 227 -3.10 31.99 -13.37
C LYS A 227 -2.18 30.78 -13.52
N ASN A 228 -0.96 30.83 -12.97
CA ASN A 228 -0.04 29.70 -12.97
C ASN A 228 -0.53 28.53 -12.12
N GLN A 229 -1.11 28.80 -10.94
CA GLN A 229 -1.71 27.79 -10.06
C GLN A 229 -2.95 27.15 -10.69
N CYS A 230 -3.76 27.91 -11.42
CA CYS A 230 -4.91 27.37 -12.17
C CYS A 230 -4.45 26.34 -13.23
N LYS A 231 -3.35 26.65 -13.95
CA LYS A 231 -2.79 25.73 -14.95
C LYS A 231 -2.33 24.41 -14.31
N GLU A 232 -1.62 24.50 -13.19
CA GLU A 232 -1.15 23.34 -12.42
C GLU A 232 -2.33 22.54 -11.83
N GLY A 233 -3.32 23.23 -11.25
CA GLY A 233 -4.54 22.62 -10.73
C GLY A 233 -5.34 21.89 -11.79
N LEU A 234 -5.44 22.44 -13.00
CA LEU A 234 -6.09 21.79 -14.13
C LEU A 234 -5.35 20.52 -14.58
N ASP A 235 -4.02 20.55 -14.62
CA ASP A 235 -3.21 19.37 -14.94
C ASP A 235 -3.39 18.25 -13.91
N ILE A 236 -3.37 18.60 -12.62
CA ILE A 236 -3.68 17.69 -11.52
C ILE A 236 -5.07 17.06 -11.70
N TYR A 237 -6.08 17.85 -12.04
CA TYR A 237 -7.44 17.35 -12.24
C TYR A 237 -7.56 16.41 -13.45
N LYS A 238 -6.92 16.74 -14.58
CA LYS A 238 -6.87 15.85 -15.76
C LYS A 238 -6.26 14.50 -15.41
N LYS A 239 -5.13 14.52 -14.69
CA LYS A 239 -4.47 13.32 -14.18
C LYS A 239 -5.32 12.52 -13.19
N PHE A 240 -6.17 13.20 -12.40
CA PHE A 240 -7.15 12.54 -11.55
C PHE A 240 -8.17 11.76 -12.37
N LEU A 241 -8.74 12.34 -13.41
CA LEU A 241 -9.75 11.67 -14.27
C LEU A 241 -9.19 10.40 -14.91
N THR A 242 -7.97 10.44 -15.40
CA THR A 242 -7.29 9.24 -15.98
C THR A 242 -7.15 8.13 -14.95
N ARG A 243 -6.73 8.48 -13.71
CA ARG A 243 -6.58 7.48 -12.63
C ARG A 243 -7.90 6.89 -12.18
N MET A 244 -9.00 7.63 -12.28
CA MET A 244 -10.33 7.14 -11.94
C MET A 244 -10.72 5.87 -12.72
N THR A 245 -10.36 5.79 -14.00
CA THR A 245 -10.62 4.60 -14.83
C THR A 245 -9.80 3.42 -14.31
N ARG A 246 -8.50 3.59 -14.11
CA ARG A 246 -7.60 2.53 -13.58
C ARG A 246 -8.02 2.03 -12.19
N ILE A 247 -8.43 2.95 -11.31
CA ILE A 247 -8.95 2.60 -9.97
C ILE A 247 -10.23 1.76 -10.10
N SER A 248 -11.14 2.14 -11.01
CA SER A 248 -12.37 1.38 -11.25
C SER A 248 -12.08 -0.04 -11.73
N GLU A 249 -11.11 -0.21 -12.62
CA GLU A 249 -10.67 -1.53 -13.10
C GLU A 249 -10.07 -2.37 -11.96
N PHE A 250 -9.20 -1.76 -11.14
CA PHE A 250 -8.62 -2.42 -9.97
C PHE A 250 -9.69 -2.88 -8.96
N LEU A 251 -10.71 -2.05 -8.69
CA LEU A 251 -11.80 -2.39 -7.78
C LEU A 251 -12.70 -3.51 -8.32
N LYS A 252 -12.89 -3.61 -9.65
CA LYS A 252 -13.63 -4.71 -10.29
C LYS A 252 -12.92 -6.06 -10.08
N VAL A 253 -11.59 -6.12 -10.13
CA VAL A 253 -10.84 -7.34 -9.82
C VAL A 253 -11.15 -7.83 -8.40
N ALA A 254 -11.26 -6.91 -7.44
CA ALA A 254 -11.63 -7.25 -6.06
C ALA A 254 -13.08 -7.78 -5.96
N GLU A 255 -14.02 -7.18 -6.67
CA GLU A 255 -15.43 -7.59 -6.69
C GLU A 255 -15.60 -9.02 -7.21
N VAL A 256 -14.89 -9.36 -8.29
CA VAL A 256 -14.97 -10.69 -8.91
C VAL A 256 -14.38 -11.79 -8.01
N ASN A 257 -13.28 -11.53 -7.33
CA ASN A 257 -12.52 -12.56 -6.59
C ASN A 257 -12.91 -12.70 -5.12
N PHE A 258 -13.48 -11.65 -4.53
CA PHE A 258 -13.78 -11.61 -3.11
C PHE A 258 -15.24 -11.20 -2.89
N SER A 259 -16.17 -12.12 -3.01
CA SER A 259 -17.64 -11.93 -2.89
C SER A 259 -18.09 -11.41 -1.51
N GLN A 260 -17.51 -10.31 -1.04
CA GLN A 260 -17.92 -9.67 0.21
C GLN A 260 -18.87 -8.49 -0.08
N PRO A 261 -20.00 -8.36 0.64
CA PRO A 261 -21.01 -7.32 0.39
C PRO A 261 -20.44 -5.90 0.49
N ASN A 262 -19.37 -5.71 1.24
CA ASN A 262 -18.69 -4.43 1.37
C ASN A 262 -18.01 -3.94 0.08
N PHE A 263 -17.57 -4.84 -0.81
CA PHE A 263 -16.92 -4.46 -2.07
C PHE A 263 -17.89 -3.76 -3.02
N ALA A 264 -19.08 -4.32 -3.21
CA ALA A 264 -20.12 -3.71 -4.03
C ALA A 264 -20.53 -2.33 -3.50
N LEU A 265 -20.59 -2.17 -2.17
CA LEU A 265 -20.88 -0.89 -1.54
C LEU A 265 -19.79 0.15 -1.82
N TYR A 266 -18.51 -0.22 -1.70
CA TYR A 266 -17.38 0.67 -2.01
C TYR A 266 -17.38 1.08 -3.48
N LEU A 267 -17.63 0.15 -4.40
CA LEU A 267 -17.71 0.45 -5.83
C LEU A 267 -18.87 1.41 -6.14
N LYS A 268 -20.06 1.20 -5.56
CA LYS A 268 -21.22 2.10 -5.70
C LYS A 268 -20.90 3.51 -5.18
N GLN A 269 -20.29 3.62 -4.01
CA GLN A 269 -19.86 4.91 -3.43
C GLN A 269 -18.81 5.59 -4.32
N PHE A 270 -17.86 4.83 -4.87
CA PHE A 270 -16.87 5.31 -5.81
C PHE A 270 -17.52 5.91 -7.06
N ILE A 271 -18.44 5.19 -7.71
CA ILE A 271 -19.14 5.64 -8.92
C ILE A 271 -19.94 6.92 -8.63
N LYS A 272 -20.68 6.97 -7.51
CA LYS A 272 -21.45 8.14 -7.09
C LYS A 272 -20.56 9.38 -6.88
N LYS A 273 -19.41 9.22 -6.23
CA LYS A 273 -18.43 10.30 -6.02
C LYS A 273 -17.82 10.77 -7.34
N LYS A 274 -17.50 9.87 -8.27
CA LYS A 274 -17.04 10.19 -9.62
C LYS A 274 -18.03 11.10 -10.35
N GLN A 275 -19.30 10.73 -10.35
CA GLN A 275 -20.36 11.49 -11.02
C GLN A 275 -20.55 12.88 -10.41
N LEU A 276 -20.48 12.98 -9.08
CA LEU A 276 -20.58 14.26 -8.36
C LEU A 276 -19.42 15.20 -8.73
N LEU A 277 -18.19 14.71 -8.71
CA LEU A 277 -17.01 15.51 -9.07
C LEU A 277 -17.03 15.98 -10.52
N CYS A 278 -17.43 15.13 -11.46
CA CYS A 278 -17.60 15.53 -12.86
C CYS A 278 -18.66 16.62 -13.02
N LYS A 279 -19.81 16.52 -12.33
CA LYS A 279 -20.85 17.55 -12.35
C LYS A 279 -20.36 18.87 -11.75
N THR A 280 -19.68 18.83 -10.62
CA THR A 280 -19.14 20.03 -9.97
C THR A 280 -18.14 20.75 -10.88
N PHE A 281 -17.25 20.00 -11.55
CA PHE A 281 -16.29 20.56 -12.49
C PHE A 281 -16.97 21.16 -13.73
N CYS A 282 -17.94 20.45 -14.33
CA CYS A 282 -18.72 21.01 -15.44
C CYS A 282 -19.44 22.31 -15.06
N LEU A 283 -20.06 22.36 -13.88
CA LEU A 283 -20.71 23.58 -13.38
C LEU A 283 -19.71 24.72 -13.14
N CYS A 284 -18.48 24.40 -12.72
CA CYS A 284 -17.42 25.38 -12.58
C CYS A 284 -16.90 25.91 -13.92
N PHE A 285 -16.81 25.07 -14.95
CA PHE A 285 -16.33 25.47 -16.29
C PHE A 285 -17.39 26.21 -17.12
N PHE A 286 -18.68 25.92 -16.93
CA PHE A 286 -19.78 26.62 -17.63
C PHE A 286 -20.10 28.00 -17.04
N LYS A 287 -19.48 28.39 -15.92
CA LYS A 287 -19.58 29.74 -15.35
C LYS A 287 -18.48 30.70 -15.82
N MET A 288 -17.58 30.24 -16.69
CA MET A 288 -16.63 31.04 -17.47
C MET A 288 -17.20 31.36 -18.84
#